data_4061e9237db37776331c18836d2b70d7
#
_entry.id   4061e9237db37776331c18836d2b70d7
#
_cell.length_a   1.000
_cell.length_b   1.000
_cell.length_c   1.000
_cell.angle_alpha   90.00
_cell.angle_beta   90.00
_cell.angle_gamma   90.00
#
_symmetry.space_group_name_H-M   'P 1'
#
loop_
_entity.id
_entity.type
_entity.pdbx_description
1 polymer ?
#
loop_
_entity_poly.entity_id
_entity_poly.type
_entity_poly.pdbx_seq_one_letter_code
_entity_poly.pdbx_strand_id
1 'polypeptide(L)'
;MDRMLFTAMSGANQALEQQAVVANNLANIVTPGFRAQLVEMQSSPVAGEGLPTRVSVAANGIGVDWSQGPVVHTDRALDVALGENVMLAVQAGDGSEAYTRRGDLQVDGTGAMSVGGRPVIGDGGPITVPLGSEVTLGCDGTISVRELGMSPRGLSPVGKLKLVSALPGTLQAGTDGLFRTANTQPLAAD
;
A
#
# COMPACT_ATOMS: atom_id res chain seq x y z
N MET A 1 -43.72 13.84 1.66
CA MET A 1 -42.67 13.83 2.72
C MET A 1 -41.62 12.74 2.50
N ASP A 2 -41.99 11.55 2.06
CA ASP A 2 -41.07 10.42 1.80
C ASP A 2 -39.86 10.74 0.90
N ARG A 3 -40.10 11.44 -0.21
CA ARG A 3 -39.04 11.71 -1.19
C ARG A 3 -37.93 12.63 -0.69
N MET A 4 -38.23 13.54 0.23
CA MET A 4 -37.20 14.41 0.86
C MET A 4 -36.40 13.62 1.89
N LEU A 5 -37.02 12.66 2.57
CA LEU A 5 -36.34 11.78 3.54
C LEU A 5 -35.25 10.93 2.84
N PHE A 6 -35.55 10.37 1.66
CA PHE A 6 -34.56 9.61 0.88
C PHE A 6 -33.36 10.47 0.44
N THR A 7 -33.61 11.71 0.01
CA THR A 7 -32.52 12.63 -0.37
C THR A 7 -31.68 13.02 0.84
N ALA A 8 -32.31 13.31 1.98
CA ALA A 8 -31.60 13.59 3.24
C ALA A 8 -30.80 12.39 3.73
N MET A 9 -31.38 11.18 3.66
CA MET A 9 -30.70 9.94 4.04
C MET A 9 -29.50 9.62 3.13
N SER A 10 -29.61 9.87 1.83
CA SER A 10 -28.49 9.76 0.88
C SER A 10 -27.33 10.70 1.31
N GLY A 11 -27.61 11.96 1.60
CA GLY A 11 -26.61 12.91 2.08
C GLY A 11 -25.97 12.51 3.42
N ALA A 12 -26.78 12.02 4.35
CA ALA A 12 -26.28 11.53 5.63
C ALA A 12 -25.36 10.31 5.49
N ASN A 13 -25.73 9.35 4.67
CA ASN A 13 -24.89 8.18 4.39
C ASN A 13 -23.56 8.58 3.77
N GLN A 14 -23.56 9.53 2.83
CA GLN A 14 -22.33 10.03 2.21
C GLN A 14 -21.43 10.75 3.23
N ALA A 15 -22.03 11.52 4.15
CA ALA A 15 -21.27 12.17 5.22
C ALA A 15 -20.62 11.14 6.17
N LEU A 16 -21.31 10.05 6.49
CA LEU A 16 -20.76 8.96 7.31
C LEU A 16 -19.61 8.23 6.56
N GLU A 17 -19.75 7.99 5.29
CA GLU A 17 -18.69 7.37 4.46
C GLU A 17 -17.45 8.27 4.39
N GLN A 18 -17.62 9.56 4.16
CA GLN A 18 -16.52 10.52 4.22
C GLN A 18 -15.86 10.56 5.58
N GLN A 19 -16.64 10.52 6.66
CA GLN A 19 -16.10 10.48 8.01
C GLN A 19 -15.29 9.20 8.26
N ALA A 20 -15.74 8.06 7.75
CA ALA A 20 -15.00 6.79 7.86
C ALA A 20 -13.65 6.86 7.13
N VAL A 21 -13.59 7.46 5.94
CA VAL A 21 -12.34 7.65 5.20
C VAL A 21 -11.39 8.60 5.93
N VAL A 22 -11.89 9.73 6.45
CA VAL A 22 -11.08 10.67 7.24
C VAL A 22 -10.54 9.99 8.50
N ALA A 23 -11.35 9.19 9.19
CA ALA A 23 -10.91 8.45 10.38
C ALA A 23 -9.83 7.41 10.03
N ASN A 24 -9.97 6.71 8.89
CA ASN A 24 -8.95 5.78 8.40
C ASN A 24 -7.64 6.51 8.07
N ASN A 25 -7.70 7.63 7.35
CA ASN A 25 -6.52 8.44 7.04
C ASN A 25 -5.82 8.95 8.31
N LEU A 26 -6.59 9.40 9.30
CA LEU A 26 -6.05 9.87 10.56
C LEU A 26 -5.40 8.74 11.37
N ALA A 27 -6.02 7.56 11.42
CA ALA A 27 -5.47 6.39 12.10
C ALA A 27 -4.12 5.95 11.51
N ASN A 28 -3.91 6.17 10.21
CA ASN A 28 -2.73 5.75 9.48
C ASN A 28 -1.72 6.86 9.20
N ILE A 29 -1.91 8.06 9.75
CA ILE A 29 -1.07 9.24 9.46
C ILE A 29 0.42 9.03 9.80
N VAL A 30 0.72 8.19 10.79
CA VAL A 30 2.08 7.83 11.20
C VAL A 30 2.59 6.52 10.57
N THR A 31 1.77 5.86 9.74
CA THR A 31 2.17 4.61 9.08
C THR A 31 3.13 4.93 7.93
N PRO A 32 4.36 4.39 7.93
CA PRO A 32 5.30 4.62 6.83
C PRO A 32 4.71 4.18 5.49
N GLY A 33 4.87 5.01 4.46
CA GLY A 33 4.38 4.69 3.11
C GLY A 33 2.86 4.69 2.95
N PHE A 34 2.09 5.12 3.95
CA PHE A 34 0.63 5.25 3.83
C PHE A 34 0.26 6.25 2.74
N ARG A 35 -0.78 5.94 1.99
CA ARG A 35 -1.38 6.80 0.96
C ARG A 35 -2.81 7.12 1.36
N ALA A 36 -3.12 8.41 1.46
CA ALA A 36 -4.44 8.86 1.86
C ALA A 36 -5.51 8.42 0.84
N GLN A 37 -6.64 7.97 1.36
CA GLN A 37 -7.81 7.69 0.56
C GLN A 37 -8.58 8.99 0.32
N LEU A 38 -9.02 9.20 -0.92
CA LEU A 38 -9.79 10.36 -1.34
C LEU A 38 -11.20 9.91 -1.76
N VAL A 39 -12.22 10.58 -1.27
CA VAL A 39 -13.60 10.35 -1.72
C VAL A 39 -14.02 11.52 -2.61
N GLU A 40 -14.37 11.23 -3.84
CA GLU A 40 -14.97 12.20 -4.74
C GLU A 40 -16.50 12.10 -4.64
N MET A 41 -17.13 13.21 -4.25
CA MET A 41 -18.58 13.32 -4.19
C MET A 41 -19.09 14.00 -5.44
N GLN A 42 -19.99 13.32 -6.13
CA GLN A 42 -20.66 13.87 -7.31
C GLN A 42 -22.13 14.11 -7.04
N SER A 43 -22.60 15.30 -7.42
CA SER A 43 -24.03 15.61 -7.41
C SER A 43 -24.70 14.92 -8.59
N SER A 44 -25.76 14.14 -8.32
CA SER A 44 -26.56 13.46 -9.35
C SER A 44 -28.00 13.97 -9.33
N PRO A 45 -28.47 14.61 -10.40
CA PRO A 45 -29.87 15.01 -10.50
C PRO A 45 -30.79 13.79 -10.43
N VAL A 46 -31.82 13.87 -9.59
CA VAL A 46 -32.82 12.81 -9.51
C VAL A 46 -33.83 13.00 -10.64
N ALA A 47 -33.81 12.08 -11.63
CA ALA A 47 -34.78 12.06 -12.72
C ALA A 47 -36.18 11.69 -12.21
N GLY A 48 -37.22 12.32 -12.74
CA GLY A 48 -38.61 12.03 -12.39
C GLY A 48 -39.58 13.03 -13.01
N GLU A 49 -40.87 12.79 -12.86
CA GLU A 49 -41.89 13.73 -13.35
C GLU A 49 -41.85 15.04 -12.56
N GLY A 50 -41.92 16.15 -13.29
CA GLY A 50 -41.93 17.53 -12.76
C GLY A 50 -40.57 18.24 -12.92
N LEU A 51 -40.44 19.39 -12.24
CA LEU A 51 -39.19 20.20 -12.28
C LEU A 51 -38.04 19.48 -11.58
N PRO A 52 -36.81 19.54 -12.15
CA PRO A 52 -35.63 18.88 -11.57
C PRO A 52 -35.11 19.69 -10.35
N THR A 53 -35.82 19.62 -9.24
CA THR A 53 -35.50 20.35 -8.00
C THR A 53 -34.73 19.53 -6.97
N ARG A 54 -34.45 18.23 -7.28
CA ARG A 54 -33.81 17.31 -6.36
C ARG A 54 -32.46 16.84 -6.90
N VAL A 55 -31.46 16.88 -6.04
CA VAL A 55 -30.14 16.38 -6.32
C VAL A 55 -29.77 15.41 -5.21
N SER A 56 -29.35 14.21 -5.57
CA SER A 56 -28.74 13.26 -4.64
C SER A 56 -27.20 13.39 -4.70
N VAL A 57 -26.54 12.97 -3.66
CA VAL A 57 -25.08 12.86 -3.64
C VAL A 57 -24.73 11.39 -3.83
N ALA A 58 -23.83 11.12 -4.75
CA ALA A 58 -23.25 9.77 -4.95
C ALA A 58 -21.74 9.86 -4.77
N ALA A 59 -21.15 8.91 -4.06
CA ALA A 59 -19.70 8.74 -4.07
C ALA A 59 -19.28 8.15 -5.42
N ASN A 60 -18.35 8.79 -6.08
CA ASN A 60 -17.86 8.37 -7.40
C ASN A 60 -16.56 7.57 -7.30
N GLY A 61 -16.43 6.76 -6.26
CA GLY A 61 -15.28 5.92 -5.98
C GLY A 61 -14.35 6.48 -4.91
N ILE A 62 -13.54 5.60 -4.35
CA ILE A 62 -12.47 5.94 -3.43
C ILE A 62 -11.18 5.96 -4.26
N GLY A 63 -10.60 7.14 -4.44
CA GLY A 63 -9.28 7.31 -5.03
C GLY A 63 -8.18 7.16 -3.98
N VAL A 64 -6.94 7.13 -4.42
CA VAL A 64 -5.75 7.15 -3.57
C VAL A 64 -4.89 8.34 -3.97
N ASP A 65 -4.40 9.09 -3.00
CA ASP A 65 -3.42 10.15 -3.24
C ASP A 65 -2.04 9.53 -3.51
N TRP A 66 -1.59 9.63 -4.75
CA TRP A 66 -0.30 9.10 -5.19
C TRP A 66 0.86 10.09 -5.01
N SER A 67 0.61 11.27 -4.49
CA SER A 67 1.67 12.26 -4.26
C SER A 67 2.73 11.73 -3.31
N GLN A 68 4.00 12.03 -3.60
CA GLN A 68 5.11 11.57 -2.78
C GLN A 68 5.19 12.41 -1.49
N GLY A 69 5.21 11.74 -0.35
CA GLY A 69 5.46 12.35 0.95
C GLY A 69 6.95 12.67 1.17
N PRO A 70 7.29 13.37 2.25
CA PRO A 70 8.67 13.64 2.61
C PRO A 70 9.41 12.34 2.93
N VAL A 71 10.65 12.23 2.45
CA VAL A 71 11.56 11.15 2.79
C VAL A 71 12.34 11.54 4.05
N VAL A 72 12.28 10.67 5.06
CA VAL A 72 12.97 10.87 6.34
C VAL A 72 14.11 9.86 6.45
N HIS A 73 15.32 10.33 6.80
CA HIS A 73 16.45 9.46 7.08
C HIS A 73 16.34 8.89 8.49
N THR A 74 16.40 7.56 8.61
CA THR A 74 16.12 6.84 9.87
C THR A 74 17.37 6.21 10.50
N ASP A 75 18.52 6.22 9.83
CA ASP A 75 19.77 5.54 10.22
C ASP A 75 19.65 4.01 10.38
N ARG A 76 18.55 3.39 9.92
CA ARG A 76 18.37 1.93 9.90
C ARG A 76 18.74 1.37 8.53
N ALA A 77 19.61 0.35 8.50
CA ALA A 77 20.08 -0.28 7.25
C ALA A 77 18.97 -0.99 6.45
N LEU A 78 17.88 -1.37 7.12
CA LEU A 78 16.75 -2.09 6.52
C LEU A 78 15.54 -1.18 6.21
N ASP A 79 15.66 0.13 6.44
CA ASP A 79 14.62 1.07 6.02
C ASP A 79 14.90 1.54 4.59
N VAL A 80 13.94 1.36 3.71
CA VAL A 80 14.04 1.75 2.30
C VAL A 80 12.97 2.77 1.95
N ALA A 81 13.36 3.82 1.24
CA ALA A 81 12.45 4.74 0.59
C ALA A 81 12.20 4.27 -0.84
N LEU A 82 10.97 3.84 -1.11
CA LEU A 82 10.58 3.43 -2.46
C LEU A 82 10.40 4.65 -3.36
N GLY A 83 10.86 4.53 -4.60
CA GLY A 83 10.70 5.56 -5.63
C GLY A 83 9.24 5.91 -5.92
N GLU A 84 9.03 6.95 -6.71
CA GLU A 84 7.70 7.32 -7.17
C GLU A 84 7.08 6.15 -7.94
N ASN A 85 5.83 5.82 -7.66
CA ASN A 85 5.08 4.71 -8.27
C ASN A 85 5.67 3.29 -8.10
N VAL A 86 6.71 3.12 -7.30
CA VAL A 86 7.27 1.79 -7.00
C VAL A 86 6.61 1.20 -5.77
N MET A 87 6.21 -0.06 -5.85
CA MET A 87 5.63 -0.83 -4.76
C MET A 87 6.48 -2.06 -4.46
N LEU A 88 6.49 -2.48 -3.21
CA LEU A 88 7.11 -3.70 -2.74
C LEU A 88 6.08 -4.82 -2.71
N ALA A 89 6.40 -5.98 -3.28
CA ALA A 89 5.56 -7.17 -3.23
C ALA A 89 5.68 -7.87 -1.87
N VAL A 90 4.53 -8.20 -1.30
CA VAL A 90 4.42 -8.92 -0.02
C VAL A 90 3.37 -10.03 -0.13
N GLN A 91 3.45 -11.00 0.74
CA GLN A 91 2.44 -12.03 0.86
C GLN A 91 1.32 -11.55 1.79
N ALA A 92 0.10 -11.51 1.29
CA ALA A 92 -1.07 -11.21 2.09
C ALA A 92 -1.44 -12.38 3.01
N GLY A 93 -2.35 -12.15 3.97
CA GLY A 93 -2.76 -13.18 4.94
C GLY A 93 -3.49 -14.37 4.33
N ASP A 94 -4.03 -14.23 3.12
CA ASP A 94 -4.66 -15.29 2.32
C ASP A 94 -3.67 -16.05 1.42
N GLY A 95 -2.37 -15.70 1.50
CA GLY A 95 -1.31 -16.28 0.68
C GLY A 95 -1.15 -15.65 -0.70
N SER A 96 -2.03 -14.75 -1.10
CA SER A 96 -1.93 -14.02 -2.38
C SER A 96 -0.83 -12.97 -2.36
N GLU A 97 -0.37 -12.56 -3.55
CA GLU A 97 0.55 -11.44 -3.70
C GLU A 97 -0.21 -10.12 -3.57
N ALA A 98 0.33 -9.23 -2.77
CA ALA A 98 -0.16 -7.88 -2.58
C ALA A 98 1.01 -6.90 -2.53
N TYR A 99 0.71 -5.61 -2.60
CA TYR A 99 1.72 -4.57 -2.75
C TYR A 99 1.62 -3.56 -1.63
N THR A 100 2.77 -3.04 -1.20
CA THR A 100 2.83 -2.02 -0.16
C THR A 100 3.89 -0.97 -0.50
N ARG A 101 3.70 0.23 0.05
CA ARG A 101 4.74 1.27 0.02
C ARG A 101 5.54 1.37 1.31
N ARG A 102 5.24 0.49 2.27
CA ARG A 102 6.05 0.41 3.50
C ARG A 102 7.45 -0.07 3.15
N GLY A 103 8.45 0.58 3.73
CA GLY A 103 9.85 0.24 3.53
C GLY A 103 10.56 -0.10 4.84
N ASP A 104 9.85 -0.26 5.95
CA ASP A 104 10.37 -0.65 7.25
C ASP A 104 10.59 -2.17 7.33
N LEU A 105 11.60 -2.65 6.61
CA LEU A 105 11.92 -4.08 6.55
C LEU A 105 12.45 -4.60 7.89
N GLN A 106 12.10 -5.84 8.20
CA GLN A 106 12.52 -6.53 9.42
C GLN A 106 12.90 -7.98 9.08
N VAL A 107 13.87 -8.52 9.79
CA VAL A 107 14.23 -9.94 9.73
C VAL A 107 13.84 -10.56 11.06
N ASP A 108 13.05 -11.60 11.03
CA ASP A 108 12.62 -12.30 12.22
C ASP A 108 13.66 -13.30 12.74
N GLY A 109 13.37 -13.94 13.89
CA GLY A 109 14.26 -14.94 14.52
C GLY A 109 14.45 -16.22 13.69
N THR A 110 13.72 -16.41 12.60
CA THR A 110 13.86 -17.52 11.65
C THR A 110 14.64 -17.13 10.40
N GLY A 111 14.99 -15.84 10.26
CA GLY A 111 15.65 -15.29 9.09
C GLY A 111 14.67 -14.85 8.00
N ALA A 112 13.35 -14.96 8.19
CA ALA A 112 12.38 -14.50 7.21
C ALA A 112 12.31 -12.97 7.19
N MET A 113 12.36 -12.39 5.99
CA MET A 113 12.22 -10.95 5.80
C MET A 113 10.75 -10.57 5.71
N SER A 114 10.35 -9.57 6.49
CA SER A 114 8.96 -9.10 6.57
C SER A 114 8.88 -7.59 6.58
N VAL A 115 7.74 -7.04 6.20
CA VAL A 115 7.36 -5.65 6.33
C VAL A 115 5.94 -5.56 6.91
N GLY A 116 5.77 -4.82 7.99
CA GLY A 116 4.48 -4.75 8.69
C GLY A 116 3.93 -6.12 9.10
N GLY A 117 4.81 -7.08 9.45
CA GLY A 117 4.43 -8.45 9.82
C GLY A 117 4.03 -9.35 8.66
N ARG A 118 4.26 -8.95 7.40
CA ARG A 118 3.96 -9.73 6.20
C ARG A 118 5.24 -10.14 5.49
N PRO A 119 5.38 -11.42 5.05
CA PRO A 119 6.57 -11.86 4.33
C PRO A 119 6.79 -11.05 3.05
N VAL A 120 8.04 -10.64 2.83
CA VAL A 120 8.44 -9.95 1.61
C VAL A 120 8.70 -10.96 0.50
N ILE A 121 8.19 -10.67 -0.69
CA ILE A 121 8.37 -11.50 -1.88
C ILE A 121 9.52 -10.92 -2.71
N GLY A 122 10.47 -11.79 -3.04
CA GLY A 122 11.51 -11.53 -4.03
C GLY A 122 11.21 -12.23 -5.35
N ASP A 123 12.12 -12.12 -6.30
CA ASP A 123 11.98 -12.76 -7.64
C ASP A 123 11.83 -14.28 -7.58
N GLY A 124 12.34 -14.93 -6.51
CA GLY A 124 12.27 -16.38 -6.30
C GLY A 124 11.23 -16.83 -5.27
N GLY A 125 10.40 -15.92 -4.73
CA GLY A 125 9.44 -16.20 -3.66
C GLY A 125 9.79 -15.48 -2.36
N PRO A 126 9.27 -15.93 -1.20
CA PRO A 126 9.57 -15.31 0.09
C PRO A 126 11.07 -15.28 0.39
N ILE A 127 11.57 -14.15 0.88
CA ILE A 127 12.99 -13.94 1.12
C ILE A 127 13.37 -14.39 2.53
N THR A 128 14.40 -15.23 2.61
CA THR A 128 15.02 -15.64 3.88
C THR A 128 16.50 -15.32 3.86
N VAL A 129 17.01 -14.78 4.97
CA VAL A 129 18.43 -14.48 5.17
C VAL A 129 19.04 -15.38 6.24
N PRO A 130 20.30 -15.78 6.12
CA PRO A 130 20.97 -16.57 7.14
C PRO A 130 21.01 -15.82 8.48
N LEU A 131 20.73 -16.52 9.56
CA LEU A 131 20.75 -15.95 10.89
C LEU A 131 22.18 -15.48 11.28
N GLY A 132 22.24 -14.33 11.95
CA GLY A 132 23.51 -13.78 12.39
C GLY A 132 24.33 -13.11 11.29
N SER A 133 23.80 -12.95 10.10
CA SER A 133 24.43 -12.18 9.02
C SER A 133 24.01 -10.71 9.05
N GLU A 134 24.91 -9.83 8.63
CA GLU A 134 24.59 -8.44 8.37
C GLU A 134 23.98 -8.29 6.99
N VAL A 135 22.78 -7.69 6.92
CA VAL A 135 22.02 -7.53 5.68
C VAL A 135 22.27 -6.14 5.11
N THR A 136 22.59 -6.06 3.83
CA THR A 136 22.75 -4.82 3.08
C THR A 136 21.80 -4.83 1.88
N LEU A 137 21.12 -3.73 1.65
CA LEU A 137 20.23 -3.51 0.52
C LEU A 137 20.92 -2.63 -0.52
N GLY A 138 20.95 -3.11 -1.76
CA GLY A 138 21.36 -2.33 -2.92
C GLY A 138 20.26 -1.37 -3.38
N CYS A 139 20.63 -0.31 -4.09
CA CYS A 139 19.67 0.64 -4.68
C CYS A 139 18.80 0.01 -5.79
N ASP A 140 19.19 -1.14 -6.31
CA ASP A 140 18.48 -1.96 -7.28
C ASP A 140 17.53 -3.00 -6.64
N GLY A 141 17.41 -2.98 -5.29
CA GLY A 141 16.64 -3.97 -4.55
C GLY A 141 17.36 -5.29 -4.28
N THR A 142 18.64 -5.43 -4.64
CA THR A 142 19.42 -6.63 -4.34
C THR A 142 19.73 -6.71 -2.85
N ILE A 143 19.43 -7.85 -2.27
CA ILE A 143 19.73 -8.16 -0.88
C ILE A 143 21.04 -8.94 -0.83
N SER A 144 22.01 -8.37 -0.15
CA SER A 144 23.32 -8.99 0.09
C SER A 144 23.52 -9.22 1.58
N VAL A 145 24.11 -10.34 1.93
CA VAL A 145 24.44 -10.69 3.31
C VAL A 145 25.92 -10.84 3.49
N ARG A 146 26.39 -10.50 4.67
CA ARG A 146 27.74 -10.71 5.12
C ARG A 146 27.72 -11.56 6.40
N GLU A 147 28.38 -12.70 6.37
CA GLU A 147 28.53 -13.52 7.57
C GLU A 147 29.48 -12.84 8.58
N LEU A 148 29.13 -12.93 9.86
CA LEU A 148 29.96 -12.41 10.94
C LEU A 148 31.34 -13.09 10.93
N GLY A 149 32.40 -12.27 10.83
CA GLY A 149 33.79 -12.74 10.78
C GLY A 149 34.41 -12.82 9.38
N MET A 150 33.66 -12.60 8.32
CA MET A 150 34.22 -12.48 6.97
C MET A 150 34.70 -11.05 6.68
N SER A 151 35.65 -10.96 5.72
CA SER A 151 36.22 -9.68 5.29
C SER A 151 35.12 -8.78 4.67
N PRO A 152 35.26 -7.44 4.67
CA PRO A 152 34.28 -6.48 4.14
C PRO A 152 33.90 -6.68 2.67
N ARG A 153 34.69 -7.48 1.93
CA ARG A 153 34.46 -7.80 0.49
C ARG A 153 33.63 -9.07 0.28
N GLY A 154 33.25 -9.79 1.35
CA GLY A 154 32.51 -11.06 1.28
C GLY A 154 31.00 -10.86 1.29
N LEU A 155 30.46 -9.92 0.50
CA LEU A 155 29.02 -9.78 0.28
C LEU A 155 28.54 -10.86 -0.67
N SER A 156 27.59 -11.68 -0.21
CA SER A 156 26.91 -12.70 -1.03
C SER A 156 25.48 -12.29 -1.31
N PRO A 157 25.05 -12.20 -2.57
CA PRO A 157 23.65 -11.90 -2.88
C PRO A 157 22.76 -13.08 -2.47
N VAL A 158 21.68 -12.81 -1.76
CA VAL A 158 20.68 -13.81 -1.33
C VAL A 158 19.44 -13.76 -2.21
N GLY A 159 19.09 -12.59 -2.72
CA GLY A 159 17.92 -12.40 -3.58
C GLY A 159 17.74 -10.94 -3.97
N LYS A 160 16.70 -10.69 -4.73
CA LYS A 160 16.28 -9.34 -5.11
C LYS A 160 14.84 -9.13 -4.64
N LEU A 161 14.55 -7.97 -4.07
CA LEU A 161 13.19 -7.56 -3.75
C LEU A 161 12.36 -7.49 -5.03
N LYS A 162 11.17 -8.06 -5.02
CA LYS A 162 10.23 -7.86 -6.13
C LYS A 162 9.62 -6.47 -5.99
N LEU A 163 10.14 -5.54 -6.76
CA LEU A 163 9.64 -4.19 -6.92
C LEU A 163 8.76 -4.14 -8.17
N VAL A 164 7.63 -3.46 -8.08
CA VAL A 164 6.71 -3.35 -9.21
C VAL A 164 6.34 -1.89 -9.43
N SER A 165 6.25 -1.50 -10.69
CA SER A 165 5.79 -0.17 -11.06
C SER A 165 4.26 -0.15 -11.09
N ALA A 166 3.66 0.68 -10.27
CA ALA A 166 2.22 0.80 -10.12
C ALA A 166 1.73 2.17 -10.62
N LEU A 167 1.10 2.18 -11.78
CA LEU A 167 0.45 3.38 -12.29
C LEU A 167 -0.85 3.67 -11.51
N PRO A 168 -1.19 4.95 -11.31
CA PRO A 168 -2.47 5.34 -10.71
C PRO A 168 -3.65 4.66 -11.41
N GLY A 169 -4.55 4.05 -10.64
CA GLY A 169 -5.73 3.35 -11.15
C GLY A 169 -5.53 1.87 -11.48
N THR A 170 -4.29 1.34 -11.50
CA THR A 170 -4.05 -0.11 -11.71
C THR A 170 -4.21 -0.93 -10.43
N LEU A 171 -4.05 -0.30 -9.29
CA LEU A 171 -4.13 -0.92 -7.99
C LEU A 171 -5.30 -0.36 -7.18
N GLN A 172 -5.96 -1.23 -6.45
CA GLN A 172 -7.01 -0.89 -5.50
C GLN A 172 -6.48 -1.05 -4.08
N ALA A 173 -6.77 -0.06 -3.22
CA ALA A 173 -6.45 -0.13 -1.81
C ALA A 173 -7.40 -1.10 -1.10
N GLY A 174 -6.85 -2.07 -0.41
CA GLY A 174 -7.58 -2.96 0.48
C GLY A 174 -7.81 -2.34 1.86
N THR A 175 -8.72 -2.93 2.62
CA THR A 175 -9.00 -2.54 4.01
C THR A 175 -7.85 -2.87 4.97
N ASP A 176 -6.93 -3.72 4.55
CA ASP A 176 -5.76 -4.18 5.29
C ASP A 176 -4.50 -3.31 5.03
N GLY A 177 -4.65 -2.19 4.34
CA GLY A 177 -3.57 -1.27 3.99
C GLY A 177 -2.63 -1.76 2.88
N LEU A 178 -2.99 -2.86 2.21
CA LEU A 178 -2.29 -3.36 1.04
C LEU A 178 -3.00 -2.96 -0.24
N PHE A 179 -2.24 -2.94 -1.31
CA PHE A 179 -2.75 -2.71 -2.66
C PHE A 179 -2.82 -4.03 -3.44
N ARG A 180 -3.85 -4.18 -4.24
CA ARG A 180 -4.06 -5.37 -5.09
C ARG A 180 -4.43 -4.96 -6.50
N THR A 181 -4.08 -5.79 -7.47
CA THR A 181 -4.57 -5.62 -8.85
C THR A 181 -6.04 -6.00 -8.94
N ALA A 182 -6.80 -5.29 -9.75
CA ALA A 182 -8.22 -5.59 -9.96
C ALA A 182 -8.47 -7.03 -10.46
N ASN A 183 -7.51 -7.62 -11.16
CA ASN A 183 -7.61 -8.95 -11.75
C ASN A 183 -6.91 -10.04 -10.93
N THR A 184 -6.43 -9.74 -9.73
CA THR A 184 -5.69 -10.68 -8.85
C THR A 184 -4.44 -11.31 -9.50
N GLN A 185 -4.02 -10.82 -10.66
CA GLN A 185 -2.80 -11.29 -11.32
C GLN A 185 -1.58 -10.54 -10.79
N PRO A 186 -0.48 -11.26 -10.45
CA PRO A 186 0.77 -10.62 -10.04
C PRO A 186 1.31 -9.70 -11.13
N LEU A 187 1.83 -8.54 -10.72
CA LEU A 187 2.57 -7.66 -11.62
C LEU A 187 3.97 -8.23 -11.89
N ALA A 188 4.50 -7.94 -13.06
CA ALA A 188 5.89 -8.26 -13.35
C ALA A 188 6.83 -7.43 -12.47
N ALA A 189 7.99 -7.99 -12.11
CA ALA A 189 9.05 -7.24 -11.46
C ALA A 189 9.68 -6.24 -12.45
N ASP A 190 10.09 -5.09 -11.94
CA ASP A 190 10.86 -4.05 -12.66
C ASP A 190 12.35 -4.32 -12.58
#